data_bd9b9f41cc231fd0dae2b7d977e8ca60
#
_entry.id   bd9b9f41cc231fd0dae2b7d977e8ca60
#
_cell.length_a   1.000
_cell.length_b   1.000
_cell.length_c   1.000
_cell.angle_alpha   90.00
_cell.angle_beta   90.00
_cell.angle_gamma   90.00
#
_symmetry.space_group_name_H-M   'P 1'
#
loop_
_entity.id
_entity.type
_entity.pdbx_description
1 polymer ?
#
loop_
_entity_poly.entity_id
_entity_poly.type
_entity_poly.pdbx_seq_one_letter_code
_entity_poly.pdbx_strand_id
1 'polypeptide(L)'
;MATSFTDYLKQVKAGIREVSVHDLAEMQAKVKDLTVIDVREPDEQDNGVILGAKLVPRGFLEQRIEQIQPDRAAPLALYCASGNRSALSAKNLAELGYTNVVSVSGGVSAWSRAGLELDHPKRLTREQTARYARQTILPQIGEVGQTKLLNAKVLVVGAGGLGSPTALYL
;
A
#
# COMPACT_ATOMS: atom_id res chain seq x y z
N MET A 1 -18.33 33.16 3.15
CA MET A 1 -18.83 32.46 1.95
C MET A 1 -18.40 30.99 2.04
N ALA A 2 -19.24 30.05 1.65
CA ALA A 2 -18.86 28.65 1.63
C ALA A 2 -17.82 28.42 0.53
N THR A 3 -16.67 27.84 0.87
CA THR A 3 -15.61 27.50 -0.09
C THR A 3 -16.01 26.21 -0.81
N SER A 4 -15.90 26.14 -2.14
CA SER A 4 -16.15 24.91 -2.87
C SER A 4 -15.06 23.88 -2.54
N PHE A 5 -15.37 22.57 -2.69
CA PHE A 5 -14.36 21.51 -2.51
C PHE A 5 -13.16 21.72 -3.45
N THR A 6 -13.40 22.17 -4.66
CA THR A 6 -12.35 22.45 -5.65
C THR A 6 -11.41 23.56 -5.18
N ASP A 7 -11.95 24.65 -4.66
CA ASP A 7 -11.15 25.77 -4.16
C ASP A 7 -10.37 25.36 -2.90
N TYR A 8 -11.01 24.63 -2.01
CA TYR A 8 -10.35 24.07 -0.83
C TYR A 8 -9.18 23.15 -1.21
N LEU A 9 -9.41 22.21 -2.14
CA LEU A 9 -8.35 21.30 -2.59
C LEU A 9 -7.20 22.05 -3.26
N LYS A 10 -7.49 23.10 -4.02
CA LYS A 10 -6.47 23.95 -4.63
C LYS A 10 -5.62 24.65 -3.57
N GLN A 11 -6.22 25.15 -2.49
CA GLN A 11 -5.50 25.73 -1.35
C GLN A 11 -4.63 24.68 -0.64
N VAL A 12 -5.17 23.48 -0.42
CA VAL A 12 -4.39 22.38 0.19
C VAL A 12 -3.17 22.05 -0.65
N LYS A 13 -3.34 21.89 -1.96
CA LYS A 13 -2.22 21.56 -2.88
C LYS A 13 -1.16 22.67 -2.95
N ALA A 14 -1.56 23.91 -2.82
CA ALA A 14 -0.60 25.03 -2.74
C ALA A 14 0.24 25.04 -1.44
N GLY A 15 -0.25 24.42 -0.38
CA GLY A 15 0.41 24.35 0.94
C GLY A 15 1.22 23.09 1.20
N ILE A 16 1.24 22.13 0.28
CA ILE A 16 1.96 20.86 0.42
C ILE A 16 3.00 20.69 -0.69
N ARG A 17 3.93 19.75 -0.51
CA ARG A 17 4.84 19.35 -1.57
C ARG A 17 4.20 18.25 -2.42
N GLU A 18 3.99 18.52 -3.70
CA GLU A 18 3.59 17.50 -4.69
C GLU A 18 4.80 17.07 -5.53
N VAL A 19 4.85 15.80 -5.89
CA VAL A 19 5.86 15.20 -6.79
C VAL A 19 5.16 14.47 -7.93
N SER A 20 5.82 14.35 -9.08
CA SER A 20 5.32 13.54 -10.18
C SER A 20 5.53 12.05 -9.92
N VAL A 21 4.90 11.19 -10.73
CA VAL A 21 5.12 9.73 -10.67
C VAL A 21 6.56 9.34 -11.02
N HIS A 22 7.20 10.09 -11.91
CA HIS A 22 8.61 9.87 -12.26
C HIS A 22 9.54 10.25 -11.11
N ASP A 23 9.26 11.38 -10.42
CA ASP A 23 10.01 11.77 -9.23
C ASP A 23 9.87 10.71 -8.13
N LEU A 24 8.66 10.15 -7.93
CA LEU A 24 8.48 9.07 -6.97
C LEU A 24 9.29 7.83 -7.34
N ALA A 25 9.31 7.42 -8.61
CA ALA A 25 10.11 6.30 -9.07
C ALA A 25 11.61 6.53 -8.82
N GLU A 26 12.10 7.75 -9.06
CA GLU A 26 13.47 8.12 -8.72
C GLU A 26 13.72 8.14 -7.20
N MET A 27 12.77 8.63 -6.41
CA MET A 27 12.86 8.61 -4.95
C MET A 27 12.95 7.18 -4.42
N GLN A 28 12.16 6.24 -4.95
CA GLN A 28 12.23 4.83 -4.56
C GLN A 28 13.61 4.21 -4.83
N ALA A 29 14.27 4.64 -5.90
CA ALA A 29 15.60 4.14 -6.26
C ALA A 29 16.75 4.79 -5.46
N LYS A 30 16.60 6.05 -5.04
CA LYS A 30 17.69 6.87 -4.51
C LYS A 30 17.55 7.21 -3.03
N VAL A 31 16.33 7.32 -2.52
CA VAL A 31 16.07 7.78 -1.14
C VAL A 31 15.99 6.58 -0.21
N LYS A 32 16.99 6.46 0.64
CA LYS A 32 17.01 5.44 1.69
C LYS A 32 15.87 5.69 2.69
N ASP A 33 15.27 4.63 3.16
CA ASP A 33 14.22 4.64 4.18
C ASP A 33 12.93 5.39 3.76
N LEU A 34 12.72 5.62 2.44
CA LEU A 34 11.47 6.16 1.92
C LEU A 34 10.31 5.22 2.24
N THR A 35 9.31 5.73 2.94
CA THR A 35 8.05 5.01 3.14
C THR A 35 7.01 5.52 2.14
N VAL A 36 6.52 4.62 1.27
CA VAL A 36 5.43 4.90 0.33
C VAL A 36 4.13 4.35 0.91
N ILE A 37 3.06 5.16 0.93
CA ILE A 37 1.75 4.77 1.48
C ILE A 37 0.66 4.95 0.44
N ASP A 38 -0.09 3.89 0.20
CA ASP A 38 -1.33 3.90 -0.56
C ASP A 38 -2.51 4.21 0.37
N VAL A 39 -3.15 5.35 0.16
CA VAL A 39 -4.30 5.78 0.97
C VAL A 39 -5.65 5.46 0.33
N ARG A 40 -5.68 4.58 -0.69
CA ARG A 40 -6.91 4.09 -1.30
C ARG A 40 -7.64 3.09 -0.42
N GLU A 41 -8.90 2.84 -0.75
CA GLU A 41 -9.66 1.76 -0.12
C GLU A 41 -9.17 0.38 -0.61
N PRO A 42 -9.38 -0.69 0.18
CA PRO A 42 -8.86 -2.02 -0.14
C PRO A 42 -9.28 -2.57 -1.51
N ASP A 43 -10.51 -2.35 -1.93
CA ASP A 43 -11.05 -2.80 -3.23
C ASP A 43 -10.38 -2.11 -4.43
N GLU A 44 -9.95 -0.87 -4.27
CA GLU A 44 -9.22 -0.15 -5.31
C GLU A 44 -7.80 -0.70 -5.54
N GLN A 45 -7.23 -1.41 -4.57
CA GLN A 45 -5.86 -1.92 -4.61
C GLN A 45 -5.74 -3.19 -5.45
N ASP A 46 -6.85 -3.88 -5.73
CA ASP A 46 -6.88 -5.08 -6.55
C ASP A 46 -6.40 -4.84 -7.99
N ASN A 47 -6.53 -3.58 -8.46
CA ASN A 47 -6.03 -3.15 -9.77
C ASN A 47 -4.53 -2.83 -9.81
N GLY A 48 -3.81 -3.17 -8.76
CA GLY A 48 -2.38 -2.95 -8.62
C GLY A 48 -2.02 -1.80 -7.67
N VAL A 49 -0.85 -1.92 -7.08
CA VAL A 49 -0.26 -0.95 -6.14
C VAL A 49 1.17 -0.62 -6.57
N ILE A 50 1.67 0.54 -6.19
CA ILE A 50 3.07 0.89 -6.41
C ILE A 50 3.94 -0.04 -5.56
N LEU A 51 4.97 -0.63 -6.16
CA LEU A 51 5.84 -1.60 -5.50
C LEU A 51 6.38 -1.07 -4.16
N GLY A 52 6.29 -1.91 -3.12
CA GLY A 52 6.76 -1.56 -1.77
C GLY A 52 5.85 -0.62 -0.98
N ALA A 53 4.69 -0.22 -1.51
CA ALA A 53 3.76 0.63 -0.81
C ALA A 53 3.10 -0.09 0.38
N LYS A 54 3.02 0.60 1.52
CA LYS A 54 2.20 0.18 2.67
C LYS A 54 0.74 0.59 2.42
N LEU A 55 -0.18 -0.34 2.62
CA LEU A 55 -1.60 -0.14 2.30
C LEU A 55 -2.33 0.34 3.56
N VAL A 56 -2.71 1.62 3.59
CA VAL A 56 -3.37 2.24 4.73
C VAL A 56 -4.49 3.15 4.23
N PRO A 57 -5.76 2.71 4.26
CA PRO A 57 -6.87 3.55 3.84
C PRO A 57 -6.86 4.89 4.57
N ARG A 58 -7.22 5.96 3.84
CA ARG A 58 -7.16 7.34 4.35
C ARG A 58 -7.81 7.52 5.71
N GLY A 59 -8.95 6.86 5.95
CA GLY A 59 -9.69 6.96 7.21
C GLY A 59 -8.95 6.41 8.44
N PHE A 60 -7.86 5.68 8.25
CA PHE A 60 -7.06 5.10 9.33
C PHE A 60 -5.63 5.64 9.38
N LEU A 61 -5.24 6.53 8.46
CA LEU A 61 -3.86 6.95 8.31
C LEU A 61 -3.32 7.63 9.57
N GLU A 62 -4.03 8.63 10.07
CA GLU A 62 -3.61 9.42 11.23
C GLU A 62 -3.47 8.56 12.50
N GLN A 63 -4.31 7.54 12.65
CA GLN A 63 -4.27 6.61 13.80
C GLN A 63 -3.10 5.62 13.71
N ARG A 64 -2.64 5.30 12.49
CA ARG A 64 -1.64 4.25 12.26
C ARG A 64 -0.26 4.77 11.91
N ILE A 65 -0.13 6.04 11.56
CA ILE A 65 1.11 6.58 11.02
C ILE A 65 2.28 6.48 11.98
N GLU A 66 2.06 6.67 13.28
CA GLU A 66 3.14 6.57 14.29
C GLU A 66 3.70 5.14 14.41
N GLN A 67 2.87 4.11 14.17
CA GLN A 67 3.32 2.71 14.15
C GLN A 67 4.03 2.37 12.83
N ILE A 68 3.68 3.03 11.73
CA ILE A 68 4.22 2.78 10.39
C ILE A 68 5.54 3.51 10.21
N GLN A 69 5.60 4.76 10.64
CA GLN A 69 6.74 5.64 10.56
C GLN A 69 6.80 6.52 11.83
N PRO A 70 7.50 6.06 12.87
CA PRO A 70 7.64 6.80 14.14
C PRO A 70 8.52 8.05 13.99
N ASP A 71 9.47 8.04 13.05
CA ASP A 71 10.31 9.21 12.79
C ASP A 71 9.56 10.22 11.91
N ARG A 72 9.22 11.36 12.49
CA ARG A 72 8.47 12.43 11.81
C ARG A 72 9.28 13.20 10.77
N ALA A 73 10.61 13.04 10.77
CA ALA A 73 11.49 13.65 9.78
C ALA A 73 11.80 12.69 8.60
N ALA A 74 11.46 11.42 8.72
CA ALA A 74 11.70 10.43 7.68
C ALA A 74 10.88 10.75 6.40
N PRO A 75 11.40 10.39 5.22
CA PRO A 75 10.73 10.66 3.96
C PRO A 75 9.47 9.80 3.79
N LEU A 76 8.35 10.47 3.53
CA LEU A 76 7.04 9.87 3.30
C LEU A 76 6.48 10.29 1.94
N ALA A 77 6.05 9.34 1.13
CA ALA A 77 5.32 9.60 -0.11
C ALA A 77 3.92 8.99 -0.02
N LEU A 78 2.90 9.81 -0.20
CA LEU A 78 1.50 9.39 -0.17
C LEU A 78 0.92 9.41 -1.57
N TYR A 79 0.20 8.37 -1.96
CA TYR A 79 -0.57 8.38 -3.19
C TYR A 79 -1.98 7.82 -3.01
N CYS A 80 -2.87 8.19 -3.92
CA CYS A 80 -4.20 7.61 -4.06
C CYS A 80 -4.52 7.35 -5.54
N ALA A 81 -5.77 7.31 -5.94
CA ALA A 81 -6.13 7.13 -7.35
C ALA A 81 -5.69 8.31 -8.24
N SER A 82 -6.00 9.57 -7.84
CA SER A 82 -5.82 10.77 -8.67
C SER A 82 -4.99 11.89 -8.00
N GLY A 83 -4.51 11.69 -6.77
CA GLY A 83 -3.74 12.68 -6.03
C GLY A 83 -4.55 13.60 -5.10
N ASN A 84 -5.88 13.48 -5.04
CA ASN A 84 -6.68 14.37 -4.20
C ASN A 84 -6.73 13.92 -2.74
N ARG A 85 -6.99 12.63 -2.49
CA ARG A 85 -6.98 12.06 -1.13
C ARG A 85 -5.60 12.12 -0.50
N SER A 86 -4.54 11.84 -1.27
CA SER A 86 -3.16 11.92 -0.80
C SER A 86 -2.73 13.35 -0.48
N ALA A 87 -3.20 14.35 -1.22
CA ALA A 87 -2.95 15.75 -0.90
C ALA A 87 -3.57 16.16 0.45
N LEU A 88 -4.82 15.77 0.69
CA LEU A 88 -5.48 16.00 1.99
C LEU A 88 -4.77 15.26 3.13
N SER A 89 -4.33 14.03 2.87
CA SER A 89 -3.56 13.24 3.84
C SER A 89 -2.20 13.86 4.14
N ALA A 90 -1.50 14.38 3.12
CA ALA A 90 -0.21 15.04 3.32
C ALA A 90 -0.35 16.30 4.19
N LYS A 91 -1.42 17.09 3.99
CA LYS A 91 -1.75 18.23 4.86
C LYS A 91 -1.95 17.78 6.30
N ASN A 92 -2.78 16.76 6.53
CA ASN A 92 -3.07 16.27 7.89
C ASN A 92 -1.79 15.75 8.58
N LEU A 93 -0.94 15.01 7.86
CA LEU A 93 0.34 14.55 8.43
C LEU A 93 1.30 15.70 8.75
N ALA A 94 1.32 16.76 7.93
CA ALA A 94 2.10 17.97 8.23
C ALA A 94 1.60 18.65 9.52
N GLU A 95 0.27 18.70 9.73
CA GLU A 95 -0.33 19.23 10.98
C GLU A 95 0.01 18.34 12.19
N LEU A 96 0.21 17.02 12.00
CA LEU A 96 0.71 16.09 13.01
C LEU A 96 2.23 16.19 13.25
N GLY A 97 2.92 17.07 12.52
CA GLY A 97 4.35 17.33 12.70
C GLY A 97 5.29 16.50 11.81
N TYR A 98 4.76 15.77 10.81
CA TYR A 98 5.61 15.12 9.81
C TYR A 98 6.16 16.16 8.84
N THR A 99 7.48 16.32 8.80
CA THR A 99 8.14 17.43 8.09
C THR A 99 8.59 17.09 6.67
N ASN A 100 8.62 15.82 6.30
CA ASN A 100 9.14 15.35 5.00
C ASN A 100 8.10 14.49 4.27
N VAL A 101 6.92 15.06 4.03
CA VAL A 101 5.80 14.41 3.37
C VAL A 101 5.60 14.97 1.98
N VAL A 102 5.42 14.08 0.98
CA VAL A 102 5.04 14.45 -0.37
C VAL A 102 3.76 13.74 -0.80
N SER A 103 2.95 14.40 -1.62
CA SER A 103 1.79 13.80 -2.30
C SER A 103 2.12 13.56 -3.76
N VAL A 104 1.77 12.38 -4.27
CA VAL A 104 2.02 12.03 -5.68
C VAL A 104 0.90 12.55 -6.56
N SER A 105 1.23 13.53 -7.38
CA SER A 105 0.29 14.15 -8.32
C SER A 105 -0.20 13.13 -9.35
N GLY A 106 -1.52 13.09 -9.58
CA GLY A 106 -2.13 12.13 -10.49
C GLY A 106 -2.22 10.69 -9.95
N GLY A 107 -1.57 10.37 -8.82
CA GLY A 107 -1.66 9.10 -8.12
C GLY A 107 -1.36 7.87 -8.98
N VAL A 108 -1.94 6.70 -8.60
CA VAL A 108 -1.74 5.45 -9.35
C VAL A 108 -2.28 5.52 -10.79
N SER A 109 -3.26 6.36 -11.06
CA SER A 109 -3.75 6.55 -12.44
C SER A 109 -2.71 7.19 -13.35
N ALA A 110 -1.91 8.13 -12.85
CA ALA A 110 -0.79 8.69 -13.60
C ALA A 110 0.38 7.70 -13.70
N TRP A 111 0.65 6.93 -12.65
CA TRP A 111 1.67 5.88 -12.61
C TRP A 111 1.44 4.83 -13.70
N SER A 112 0.21 4.32 -13.78
CA SER A 112 -0.19 3.35 -14.81
C SER A 112 -0.10 3.93 -16.23
N ARG A 113 -0.54 5.18 -16.44
CA ARG A 113 -0.44 5.87 -17.75
C ARG A 113 1.01 6.12 -18.18
N ALA A 114 1.91 6.28 -17.23
CA ALA A 114 3.34 6.42 -17.49
C ALA A 114 4.02 5.06 -17.85
N GLY A 115 3.26 3.94 -17.82
CA GLY A 115 3.79 2.60 -18.10
C GLY A 115 4.70 2.06 -16.99
N LEU A 116 4.66 2.65 -15.79
CA LEU A 116 5.44 2.19 -14.65
C LEU A 116 4.80 0.94 -14.06
N GLU A 117 5.65 0.01 -13.62
CA GLU A 117 5.21 -1.30 -13.13
C GLU A 117 4.41 -1.18 -11.83
N LEU A 118 3.32 -1.93 -11.75
CA LEU A 118 2.49 -2.10 -10.56
C LEU A 118 2.66 -3.51 -10.01
N ASP A 119 2.74 -3.61 -8.70
CA ASP A 119 2.57 -4.87 -8.00
C ASP A 119 1.08 -5.19 -7.87
N HIS A 120 0.72 -6.44 -8.08
CA HIS A 120 -0.65 -6.92 -7.93
C HIS A 120 -0.71 -7.79 -6.67
N PRO A 121 -1.10 -7.23 -5.51
CA PRO A 121 -1.17 -8.00 -4.28
C PRO A 121 -2.18 -9.13 -4.46
N LYS A 122 -1.67 -10.35 -4.39
CA LYS A 122 -2.51 -11.55 -4.47
C LYS A 122 -3.35 -11.61 -3.21
N ARG A 123 -4.65 -11.42 -3.35
CA ARG A 123 -5.63 -11.61 -2.28
C ARG A 123 -6.33 -12.96 -2.42
N LEU A 124 -6.88 -13.42 -1.33
CA LEU A 124 -7.74 -14.60 -1.36
C LEU A 124 -9.03 -14.26 -2.12
N THR A 125 -9.43 -15.14 -3.03
CA THR A 125 -10.77 -15.07 -3.64
C THR A 125 -11.85 -15.27 -2.57
N ARG A 126 -13.09 -14.91 -2.86
CA ARG A 126 -14.21 -15.12 -1.95
C ARG A 126 -14.34 -16.60 -1.54
N GLU A 127 -14.12 -17.52 -2.46
CA GLU A 127 -14.11 -18.96 -2.20
C GLU A 127 -12.95 -19.37 -1.30
N GLN A 128 -11.74 -18.88 -1.60
CA GLN A 128 -10.54 -19.10 -0.77
C GLN A 128 -10.70 -18.49 0.63
N THR A 129 -11.28 -17.29 0.75
CA THR A 129 -11.56 -16.67 2.05
C THR A 129 -12.50 -17.54 2.88
N ALA A 130 -13.56 -18.08 2.28
CA ALA A 130 -14.48 -18.99 2.96
C ALA A 130 -13.78 -20.32 3.34
N ARG A 131 -12.99 -20.88 2.43
CA ARG A 131 -12.26 -22.15 2.63
C ARG A 131 -11.22 -22.03 3.75
N TYR A 132 -10.47 -20.94 3.79
CA TYR A 132 -9.34 -20.73 4.73
C TYR A 132 -9.70 -19.86 5.93
N ALA A 133 -10.99 -19.60 6.19
CA ALA A 133 -11.45 -18.73 7.26
C ALA A 133 -10.85 -19.09 8.63
N ARG A 134 -10.67 -20.39 8.94
CA ARG A 134 -10.10 -20.86 10.20
C ARG A 134 -8.60 -20.62 10.33
N GLN A 135 -7.86 -20.58 9.23
CA GLN A 135 -6.43 -20.26 9.21
C GLN A 135 -6.19 -18.74 9.27
N THR A 136 -7.03 -17.98 8.56
CA THR A 136 -6.86 -16.52 8.45
C THR A 136 -7.18 -15.76 9.73
N ILE A 137 -7.94 -16.34 10.67
CA ILE A 137 -8.16 -15.76 12.01
C ILE A 137 -6.94 -15.88 12.94
N LEU A 138 -5.97 -16.74 12.62
CA LEU A 138 -4.77 -16.87 13.42
C LEU A 138 -3.84 -15.69 13.17
N PRO A 139 -3.43 -14.91 14.20
CA PRO A 139 -2.60 -13.72 14.02
C PRO A 139 -1.27 -13.99 13.33
N GLN A 140 -0.73 -15.20 13.47
CA GLN A 140 0.54 -15.64 12.88
C GLN A 140 0.44 -15.93 11.39
N ILE A 141 -0.75 -16.21 10.88
CA ILE A 141 -1.02 -16.52 9.47
C ILE A 141 -1.68 -15.32 8.80
N GLY A 142 -2.89 -14.99 9.22
CA GLY A 142 -3.69 -13.95 8.61
C GLY A 142 -3.97 -14.21 7.11
N GLU A 143 -4.58 -13.26 6.44
CA GLU A 143 -4.82 -13.35 5.00
C GLU A 143 -3.53 -13.29 4.18
N VAL A 144 -2.57 -12.47 4.63
CA VAL A 144 -1.25 -12.33 3.99
C VAL A 144 -0.45 -13.63 4.07
N GLY A 145 -0.43 -14.28 5.23
CA GLY A 145 0.25 -15.56 5.42
C GLY A 145 -0.39 -16.67 4.58
N GLN A 146 -1.72 -16.73 4.55
CA GLN A 146 -2.45 -17.71 3.74
C GLN A 146 -2.19 -17.51 2.24
N THR A 147 -2.12 -16.27 1.76
CA THR A 147 -1.75 -15.97 0.38
C THR A 147 -0.33 -16.42 0.06
N LYS A 148 0.62 -16.24 0.98
CA LYS A 148 2.00 -16.76 0.82
C LYS A 148 2.03 -18.28 0.74
N LEU A 149 1.26 -18.97 1.58
CA LEU A 149 1.15 -20.44 1.55
C LEU A 149 0.61 -20.93 0.21
N LEU A 150 -0.44 -20.34 -0.32
CA LEU A 150 -1.01 -20.69 -1.63
C LEU A 150 -0.06 -20.47 -2.81
N ASN A 151 0.90 -19.57 -2.66
CA ASN A 151 1.90 -19.31 -3.69
C ASN A 151 3.22 -20.03 -3.44
N ALA A 152 3.34 -20.77 -2.33
CA ALA A 152 4.56 -21.51 -1.99
C ALA A 152 4.80 -22.64 -3.00
N LYS A 153 6.06 -22.85 -3.32
CA LYS A 153 6.53 -23.99 -4.12
C LYS A 153 7.35 -24.88 -3.22
N VAL A 154 6.94 -26.14 -3.08
CA VAL A 154 7.61 -27.11 -2.23
C VAL A 154 8.17 -28.22 -3.11
N LEU A 155 9.47 -28.48 -3.02
CA LEU A 155 10.12 -29.61 -3.64
C LEU A 155 10.18 -30.77 -2.64
N VAL A 156 9.53 -31.88 -2.98
CA VAL A 156 9.62 -33.12 -2.19
C VAL A 156 10.57 -34.07 -2.89
N VAL A 157 11.68 -34.41 -2.24
CA VAL A 157 12.67 -35.37 -2.78
C VAL A 157 12.38 -36.76 -2.20
N GLY A 158 11.89 -37.64 -3.04
CA GLY A 158 11.50 -38.99 -2.68
C GLY A 158 10.01 -39.10 -2.26
N ALA A 159 9.34 -40.11 -2.81
CA ALA A 159 7.92 -40.40 -2.55
C ALA A 159 7.74 -41.69 -1.74
N GLY A 160 8.67 -41.99 -0.85
CA GLY A 160 8.60 -43.15 0.08
C GLY A 160 7.69 -42.87 1.28
N GLY A 161 7.90 -43.62 2.36
CA GLY A 161 7.03 -43.62 3.55
C GLY A 161 6.83 -42.24 4.23
N LEU A 162 7.76 -41.28 4.05
CA LEU A 162 7.65 -39.93 4.59
C LEU A 162 7.23 -38.92 3.51
N GLY A 163 7.79 -39.03 2.30
CA GLY A 163 7.51 -38.07 1.22
C GLY A 163 6.09 -38.17 0.68
N SER A 164 5.54 -39.38 0.58
CA SER A 164 4.18 -39.62 0.09
C SER A 164 3.10 -38.96 0.96
N PRO A 165 3.02 -39.18 2.28
CA PRO A 165 2.06 -38.51 3.14
C PRO A 165 2.32 -36.98 3.20
N THR A 166 3.57 -36.53 3.21
CA THR A 166 3.89 -35.09 3.18
C THR A 166 3.31 -34.41 1.95
N ALA A 167 3.50 -35.01 0.76
CA ALA A 167 2.95 -34.44 -0.49
C ALA A 167 1.41 -34.43 -0.53
N LEU A 168 0.77 -35.29 0.24
CA LEU A 168 -0.69 -35.40 0.32
C LEU A 168 -1.30 -34.31 1.23
N TYR A 169 -0.56 -33.84 2.22
CA TYR A 169 -1.01 -32.85 3.21
C TYR A 169 -0.51 -31.42 2.93
N LEU A 170 0.41 -31.21 2.00
CA LEU A 170 0.85 -29.89 1.52
C LEU A 170 -0.08 -29.35 0.42
#